data_62e147d9f809d3bba944fbce72dcc3a9
#
_entry.id   62e147d9f809d3bba944fbce72dcc3a9
#
_cell.length_a   1.000
_cell.length_b   1.000
_cell.length_c   1.000
_cell.angle_alpha   90.00
_cell.angle_beta   90.00
_cell.angle_gamma   90.00
#
_symmetry.space_group_name_H-M   'P 1'
#
loop_
_entity.id
_entity.type
_entity.pdbx_description
1 polymer ?
#
loop_
_entity_poly.entity_id
_entity_poly.type
_entity_poly.pdbx_seq_one_letter_code
_entity_poly.pdbx_strand_id
1 'polypeptide(L)'
;PLPNGLIFDLDDKTPKLLHHKSELGEFFLASDSIGHTYSKWKSTSDFINKVSSDEIDSFFSLCSTIGGYIIYPSKRVDNKMTINGARGVNGKIKDRFDLTLECIRRYYTSEKSPLSDTLQRYSPFFNLFENFQGYVDFFLLQDLVTKKYSSIKYLIPFESFENSPIPNNVDEYRLYKKNMTDFILARSQRMLNFTNSLH
;
A
#
# COMPACT_ATOMS: atom_id res chain seq x y z
N PRO A 1 16.81 0.05 20.33
CA PRO A 1 17.24 0.27 18.98
C PRO A 1 16.78 -0.91 18.14
N LEU A 2 16.07 -0.66 17.04
CA LEU A 2 15.78 -1.69 16.07
C LEU A 2 17.09 -2.14 15.42
N PRO A 3 17.23 -3.41 14.96
CA PRO A 3 18.50 -3.96 14.46
C PRO A 3 19.15 -3.16 13.34
N ASN A 4 18.45 -2.21 12.73
CA ASN A 4 18.84 -1.44 11.53
C ASN A 4 19.16 0.03 11.82
N GLY A 5 19.42 0.42 13.08
CA GLY A 5 19.78 1.79 13.43
C GLY A 5 18.62 2.80 13.39
N LEU A 6 17.38 2.35 13.34
CA LEU A 6 16.21 3.23 13.50
C LEU A 6 16.11 3.68 14.97
N ILE A 7 16.31 4.98 15.19
CA ILE A 7 16.12 5.62 16.50
C ILE A 7 14.69 6.14 16.55
N PHE A 8 13.86 5.53 17.41
CA PHE A 8 12.58 6.09 17.82
C PHE A 8 12.81 6.90 19.10
N ASP A 9 12.64 8.20 19.02
CA ASP A 9 12.58 9.07 20.18
C ASP A 9 11.11 9.47 20.40
N LEU A 10 10.52 8.95 21.46
CA LEU A 10 9.11 9.14 21.79
C LEU A 10 8.82 10.49 22.47
N ASP A 11 9.87 11.21 22.89
CA ASP A 11 9.73 12.44 23.69
C ASP A 11 9.73 13.74 22.85
N ASP A 12 10.02 13.65 21.54
CA ASP A 12 10.01 14.81 20.66
C ASP A 12 8.62 15.01 20.03
N LYS A 13 8.03 16.18 20.25
CA LYS A 13 6.72 16.59 19.75
C LYS A 13 6.69 16.88 18.23
N THR A 14 7.83 16.82 17.55
CA THR A 14 7.88 16.95 16.10
C THR A 14 7.54 15.62 15.41
N PRO A 15 6.70 15.62 14.34
CA PRO A 15 6.42 14.41 13.58
C PRO A 15 7.73 13.88 13.01
N LYS A 16 8.27 12.80 13.57
CA LYS A 16 9.49 12.18 13.05
C LYS A 16 9.13 11.26 11.90
N LEU A 17 9.69 11.57 10.73
CA LEU A 17 9.73 10.65 9.62
C LEU A 17 10.65 9.48 10.00
N LEU A 18 10.26 8.25 9.67
CA LEU A 18 11.14 7.11 9.76
C LEU A 18 12.38 7.42 8.90
N HIS A 19 13.55 7.30 9.50
CA HIS A 19 14.82 7.54 8.80
C HIS A 19 15.60 6.24 8.74
N HIS A 20 15.84 5.75 7.53
CA HIS A 20 16.69 4.61 7.26
C HIS A 20 18.01 5.08 6.66
N LYS A 21 19.13 4.65 7.23
CA LYS A 21 20.47 4.88 6.70
C LYS A 21 21.27 3.59 6.75
N SER A 22 21.79 3.17 5.61
CA SER A 22 22.63 1.99 5.46
C SER A 22 23.57 2.18 4.26
N GLU A 23 24.43 1.20 4.01
CA GLU A 23 25.26 1.15 2.80
C GLU A 23 24.42 1.14 1.50
N LEU A 24 23.18 0.66 1.57
CA LEU A 24 22.26 0.61 0.44
C LEU A 24 21.57 1.95 0.16
N GLY A 25 21.70 2.95 1.05
CA GLY A 25 21.14 4.28 0.87
C GLY A 25 20.57 4.90 2.13
N GLU A 26 20.12 6.14 1.97
CA GLU A 26 19.49 6.92 3.03
C GLU A 26 18.08 7.37 2.59
N PHE A 27 17.07 6.97 3.36
CA PHE A 27 15.67 7.21 3.03
C PHE A 27 14.92 7.80 4.22
N PHE A 28 14.20 8.89 3.96
CA PHE A 28 13.15 9.35 4.86
C PHE A 28 11.85 8.71 4.43
N LEU A 29 11.18 8.04 5.35
CA LEU A 29 10.05 7.18 5.08
C LEU A 29 8.80 7.71 5.78
N ALA A 30 7.63 7.47 5.21
CA ALA A 30 6.35 7.72 5.84
C ALA A 30 5.42 6.53 5.62
N SER A 31 4.61 6.23 6.62
CA SER A 31 3.53 5.25 6.50
C SER A 31 2.34 5.84 5.77
N ASP A 32 1.64 5.00 5.02
CA ASP A 32 0.37 5.31 4.38
C ASP A 32 -0.61 4.16 4.58
N SER A 33 -1.88 4.48 4.81
CA SER A 33 -2.90 3.46 4.90
C SER A 33 -3.27 2.94 3.52
N ILE A 34 -3.37 1.63 3.40
CA ILE A 34 -3.69 0.97 2.14
C ILE A 34 -5.21 0.82 1.89
N GLY A 35 -6.05 1.16 2.88
CA GLY A 35 -7.50 0.96 2.80
C GLY A 35 -8.37 2.14 3.22
N HIS A 36 -7.80 3.20 3.83
CA HIS A 36 -8.60 4.29 4.42
C HIS A 36 -9.46 5.04 3.40
N THR A 37 -9.00 5.25 2.18
CA THR A 37 -9.77 5.92 1.13
C THR A 37 -11.12 5.23 0.91
N TYR A 38 -11.14 3.90 0.95
CA TYR A 38 -12.34 3.10 0.71
C TYR A 38 -13.23 2.92 1.93
N SER A 39 -12.77 3.30 3.11
CA SER A 39 -13.56 3.32 4.34
C SER A 39 -14.27 4.66 4.59
N LYS A 40 -13.90 5.75 3.88
CA LYS A 40 -14.48 7.10 4.05
C LYS A 40 -15.13 7.66 2.79
N TRP A 41 -15.48 6.85 1.84
CA TRP A 41 -15.83 7.23 0.49
C TRP A 41 -17.19 7.91 0.32
N LYS A 42 -17.48 8.92 1.14
CA LYS A 42 -18.70 9.72 1.02
C LYS A 42 -18.79 10.58 -0.25
N SER A 43 -17.67 10.78 -0.96
CA SER A 43 -17.61 11.77 -2.05
C SER A 43 -17.55 11.18 -3.46
N THR A 44 -17.51 9.86 -3.65
CA THR A 44 -17.18 9.27 -4.95
C THR A 44 -18.22 8.32 -5.53
N SER A 45 -19.26 7.95 -4.79
CA SER A 45 -20.36 7.19 -5.38
C SER A 45 -21.63 7.27 -4.55
N ASP A 46 -22.76 7.44 -5.23
CA ASP A 46 -24.10 7.50 -4.61
C ASP A 46 -24.47 6.22 -3.85
N PHE A 47 -23.84 5.09 -4.15
CA PHE A 47 -24.15 3.81 -3.51
C PHE A 47 -23.63 3.70 -2.08
N ILE A 48 -22.58 4.46 -1.71
CA ILE A 48 -22.00 4.38 -0.35
C ILE A 48 -23.05 4.74 0.72
N ASN A 49 -24.03 5.58 0.38
CA ASN A 49 -25.13 5.93 1.25
C ASN A 49 -26.06 4.74 1.58
N LYS A 50 -25.95 3.63 0.84
CA LYS A 50 -26.64 2.36 1.08
C LYS A 50 -25.87 1.42 2.00
N VAL A 51 -24.65 1.78 2.38
CA VAL A 51 -23.81 1.04 3.34
C VAL A 51 -23.97 1.69 4.70
N SER A 52 -24.19 0.90 5.74
CA SER A 52 -24.36 1.44 7.10
C SER A 52 -23.07 2.11 7.59
N SER A 53 -23.20 3.14 8.42
CA SER A 53 -22.06 3.81 9.06
C SER A 53 -21.21 2.82 9.87
N ASP A 54 -21.84 1.92 10.61
CA ASP A 54 -21.14 0.92 11.42
C ASP A 54 -20.27 -0.01 10.56
N GLU A 55 -20.77 -0.38 9.37
CA GLU A 55 -20.01 -1.19 8.41
C GLU A 55 -18.77 -0.45 7.90
N ILE A 56 -18.89 0.86 7.63
CA ILE A 56 -17.81 1.72 7.16
C ILE A 56 -16.80 1.96 8.28
N ASP A 57 -17.27 2.28 9.50
CA ASP A 57 -16.40 2.59 10.65
C ASP A 57 -15.63 1.36 11.13
N SER A 58 -16.27 0.18 11.10
CA SER A 58 -15.57 -1.09 11.38
C SER A 58 -14.46 -1.36 10.39
N PHE A 59 -14.69 -1.11 9.10
CA PHE A 59 -13.65 -1.27 8.08
C PHE A 59 -12.54 -0.23 8.22
N PHE A 60 -12.88 1.03 8.53
CA PHE A 60 -11.90 2.07 8.81
C PHE A 60 -11.00 1.71 10.00
N SER A 61 -11.59 1.20 11.08
CA SER A 61 -10.86 0.77 12.27
C SER A 61 -9.88 -0.36 11.96
N LEU A 62 -10.29 -1.34 11.15
CA LEU A 62 -9.41 -2.41 10.68
C LEU A 62 -8.26 -1.88 9.82
N CYS A 63 -8.54 -0.95 8.90
CA CYS A 63 -7.49 -0.32 8.07
C CYS A 63 -6.49 0.50 8.89
N SER A 64 -6.83 0.85 10.12
CA SER A 64 -5.95 1.55 11.08
C SER A 64 -5.06 0.61 11.90
N THR A 65 -5.14 -0.70 11.67
CA THR A 65 -4.21 -1.68 12.29
C THR A 65 -2.90 -1.77 11.54
N ILE A 66 -1.87 -2.34 12.16
CA ILE A 66 -0.51 -2.39 11.59
C ILE A 66 -0.46 -3.06 10.21
N GLY A 67 -1.26 -4.10 9.98
CA GLY A 67 -1.36 -4.76 8.67
C GLY A 67 -1.98 -3.89 7.59
N GLY A 68 -2.65 -2.80 7.96
CA GLY A 68 -3.26 -1.81 7.07
C GLY A 68 -2.34 -0.68 6.61
N TYR A 69 -1.05 -0.71 6.97
CA TYR A 69 -0.09 0.34 6.57
C TYR A 69 1.02 -0.19 5.68
N ILE A 70 1.47 0.66 4.76
CA ILE A 70 2.66 0.47 3.93
C ILE A 70 3.62 1.64 4.14
N ILE A 71 4.90 1.44 3.87
CA ILE A 71 5.93 2.47 4.05
C ILE A 71 6.51 2.83 2.67
N TYR A 72 6.59 4.13 2.40
CA TYR A 72 7.18 4.68 1.18
C TYR A 72 8.13 5.84 1.48
N PRO A 73 9.06 6.19 0.56
CA PRO A 73 9.85 7.42 0.67
C PRO A 73 8.95 8.66 0.76
N SER A 74 9.23 9.51 1.73
CA SER A 74 8.44 10.72 2.05
C SER A 74 8.99 11.99 1.38
N LYS A 75 10.27 12.03 1.02
CA LYS A 75 10.86 13.18 0.33
C LYS A 75 10.42 13.23 -1.13
N ARG A 76 10.04 14.43 -1.58
CA ARG A 76 9.79 14.67 -3.01
C ARG A 76 11.10 14.64 -3.78
N VAL A 77 11.08 13.99 -4.93
CA VAL A 77 12.17 14.02 -5.93
C VAL A 77 11.75 14.98 -7.04
N ASP A 78 12.64 15.91 -7.41
CA ASP A 78 12.41 16.95 -8.44
C ASP A 78 11.14 17.78 -8.18
N ASN A 79 10.81 18.05 -6.92
CA ASN A 79 9.59 18.74 -6.48
C ASN A 79 8.28 18.08 -6.94
N LYS A 80 8.33 16.85 -7.47
CA LYS A 80 7.16 16.07 -7.92
C LYS A 80 6.55 15.29 -6.75
N MET A 81 5.31 14.83 -6.95
CA MET A 81 4.59 14.07 -5.93
C MET A 81 5.35 12.81 -5.51
N THR A 82 5.25 12.48 -4.23
CA THR A 82 5.68 11.21 -3.67
C THR A 82 4.83 10.06 -4.22
N ILE A 83 5.23 8.81 -3.94
CA ILE A 83 4.45 7.62 -4.31
C ILE A 83 3.05 7.71 -3.68
N ASN A 84 2.95 8.04 -2.38
CA ASN A 84 1.67 8.20 -1.68
C ASN A 84 0.77 9.24 -2.35
N GLY A 85 1.30 10.43 -2.64
CA GLY A 85 0.54 11.47 -3.32
C GLY A 85 0.10 11.07 -4.72
N ALA A 86 0.99 10.46 -5.50
CA ALA A 86 0.70 10.06 -6.87
C ALA A 86 -0.37 8.97 -6.95
N ARG A 87 -0.31 7.92 -6.09
CA ARG A 87 -1.32 6.85 -6.08
C ARG A 87 -2.71 7.36 -5.71
N GLY A 88 -2.79 8.31 -4.77
CA GLY A 88 -4.05 8.89 -4.30
C GLY A 88 -4.77 9.73 -5.36
N VAL A 89 -4.04 10.58 -6.09
CA VAL A 89 -4.64 11.49 -7.08
C VAL A 89 -4.79 10.87 -8.47
N ASN A 90 -4.11 9.77 -8.77
CA ASN A 90 -4.14 9.14 -10.09
C ASN A 90 -5.52 8.53 -10.39
N GLY A 91 -6.19 9.06 -11.43
CA GLY A 91 -7.54 8.64 -11.81
C GLY A 91 -7.69 7.17 -12.20
N LYS A 92 -6.61 6.52 -12.64
CA LYS A 92 -6.59 5.12 -13.08
C LYS A 92 -6.31 4.14 -11.93
N ILE A 93 -5.94 4.65 -10.75
CA ILE A 93 -5.63 3.86 -9.56
C ILE A 93 -6.59 4.20 -8.42
N LYS A 94 -6.89 5.49 -8.24
CA LYS A 94 -7.77 5.99 -7.16
C LYS A 94 -7.45 5.36 -5.80
N ASP A 95 -6.15 5.32 -5.48
CA ASP A 95 -5.66 4.80 -4.21
C ASP A 95 -5.92 3.30 -3.93
N ARG A 96 -6.32 2.53 -4.93
CA ARG A 96 -6.41 1.06 -4.79
C ARG A 96 -5.03 0.46 -4.63
N PHE A 97 -4.83 -0.24 -3.52
CA PHE A 97 -3.51 -0.79 -3.19
C PHE A 97 -3.11 -1.94 -4.12
N ASP A 98 -4.03 -2.79 -4.51
CA ASP A 98 -3.79 -3.86 -5.48
C ASP A 98 -3.34 -3.31 -6.85
N LEU A 99 -3.91 -2.18 -7.30
CA LEU A 99 -3.48 -1.50 -8.53
C LEU A 99 -2.12 -0.80 -8.35
N THR A 100 -1.84 -0.27 -7.17
CA THR A 100 -0.50 0.23 -6.83
C THR A 100 0.52 -0.90 -6.91
N LEU A 101 0.20 -2.07 -6.37
CA LEU A 101 1.06 -3.25 -6.41
C LEU A 101 1.27 -3.76 -7.83
N GLU A 102 0.24 -3.70 -8.70
CA GLU A 102 0.39 -3.99 -10.13
C GLU A 102 1.34 -2.99 -10.82
N CYS A 103 1.28 -1.70 -10.49
CA CYS A 103 2.24 -0.73 -11.00
C CYS A 103 3.67 -1.06 -10.57
N ILE A 104 3.86 -1.50 -9.32
CA ILE A 104 5.17 -1.92 -8.80
C ILE A 104 5.65 -3.21 -9.49
N ARG A 105 4.78 -4.20 -9.71
CA ARG A 105 5.11 -5.39 -10.50
C ARG A 105 5.61 -5.00 -11.90
N ARG A 106 4.87 -4.12 -12.58
CA ARG A 106 5.23 -3.63 -13.92
C ARG A 106 6.55 -2.85 -13.93
N TYR A 107 6.85 -2.12 -12.86
CA TYR A 107 8.14 -1.46 -12.71
C TYR A 107 9.30 -2.48 -12.78
N TYR A 108 9.21 -3.58 -12.04
CA TYR A 108 10.25 -4.62 -12.04
C TYR A 108 10.31 -5.44 -13.33
N THR A 109 9.24 -5.47 -14.11
CA THR A 109 9.20 -6.15 -15.43
C THR A 109 9.39 -5.19 -16.61
N SER A 110 9.69 -3.91 -16.35
CA SER A 110 9.86 -2.87 -17.35
C SER A 110 8.61 -2.62 -18.21
N GLU A 111 7.43 -2.95 -17.70
CA GLU A 111 6.15 -2.68 -18.33
C GLU A 111 5.64 -1.29 -17.96
N LYS A 112 4.90 -0.62 -18.86
CA LYS A 112 4.30 0.69 -18.59
C LYS A 112 3.11 0.58 -17.63
N SER A 113 3.01 1.55 -16.71
CA SER A 113 1.90 1.68 -15.77
C SER A 113 1.59 3.16 -15.49
N PRO A 114 0.42 3.46 -14.89
CA PRO A 114 0.08 4.83 -14.49
C PRO A 114 1.07 5.48 -13.52
N LEU A 115 1.88 4.71 -12.81
CA LEU A 115 2.90 5.21 -11.87
C LEU A 115 4.34 5.07 -12.39
N SER A 116 4.57 4.68 -13.64
CA SER A 116 5.93 4.40 -14.16
C SER A 116 6.93 5.53 -13.87
N ASP A 117 6.60 6.77 -14.22
CA ASP A 117 7.48 7.93 -13.99
C ASP A 117 7.69 8.21 -12.50
N THR A 118 6.67 7.95 -11.68
CA THR A 118 6.78 8.12 -10.23
C THR A 118 7.69 7.06 -9.64
N LEU A 119 7.48 5.79 -9.95
CA LEU A 119 8.29 4.68 -9.42
C LEU A 119 9.75 4.80 -9.88
N GLN A 120 9.98 5.22 -11.13
CA GLN A 120 11.34 5.43 -11.67
C GLN A 120 12.13 6.48 -10.86
N ARG A 121 11.48 7.55 -10.39
CA ARG A 121 12.15 8.55 -9.55
C ARG A 121 12.59 8.00 -8.20
N TYR A 122 11.97 6.94 -7.72
CA TYR A 122 12.30 6.25 -6.48
C TYR A 122 13.04 4.91 -6.71
N SER A 123 13.67 4.75 -7.89
CA SER A 123 14.45 3.55 -8.21
C SER A 123 15.47 3.14 -7.12
N PRO A 124 16.21 4.06 -6.45
CA PRO A 124 17.09 3.66 -5.38
C PRO A 124 16.39 2.94 -4.22
N PHE A 125 15.14 3.32 -3.92
CA PHE A 125 14.34 2.62 -2.91
C PHE A 125 13.89 1.23 -3.39
N PHE A 126 13.41 1.10 -4.63
CA PHE A 126 12.97 -0.18 -5.16
C PHE A 126 14.12 -1.16 -5.40
N ASN A 127 15.31 -0.67 -5.71
CA ASN A 127 16.52 -1.49 -5.88
C ASN A 127 16.96 -2.20 -4.58
N LEU A 128 16.51 -1.73 -3.39
CA LEU A 128 16.74 -2.42 -2.12
C LEU A 128 16.15 -3.84 -2.08
N PHE A 129 15.14 -4.10 -2.86
CA PHE A 129 14.39 -5.37 -2.86
C PHE A 129 14.79 -6.28 -4.02
N GLU A 130 15.72 -5.86 -4.88
CA GLU A 130 16.26 -6.58 -6.05
C GLU A 130 15.21 -6.83 -7.15
N ASN A 131 14.07 -7.40 -6.80
CA ASN A 131 13.00 -7.77 -7.72
C ASN A 131 11.62 -7.68 -7.05
N PHE A 132 10.56 -7.96 -7.84
CA PHE A 132 9.18 -7.91 -7.34
C PHE A 132 8.90 -8.90 -6.21
N GLN A 133 9.47 -10.11 -6.27
CA GLN A 133 9.33 -11.08 -5.18
C GLN A 133 9.94 -10.56 -3.89
N GLY A 134 11.18 -10.02 -3.94
CA GLY A 134 11.84 -9.43 -2.77
C GLY A 134 11.02 -8.30 -2.15
N TYR A 135 10.41 -7.44 -2.99
CA TYR A 135 9.50 -6.41 -2.51
C TYR A 135 8.26 -6.98 -1.80
N VAL A 136 7.60 -7.97 -2.40
CA VAL A 136 6.42 -8.63 -1.83
C VAL A 136 6.75 -9.32 -0.51
N ASP A 137 7.87 -10.04 -0.45
CA ASP A 137 8.29 -10.79 0.73
C ASP A 137 8.68 -9.86 1.87
N PHE A 138 9.43 -8.78 1.59
CA PHE A 138 9.82 -7.79 2.58
C PHE A 138 8.60 -7.09 3.23
N PHE A 139 7.61 -6.73 2.43
CA PHE A 139 6.40 -6.04 2.92
C PHE A 139 5.28 -6.99 3.34
N LEU A 140 5.50 -8.31 3.30
CA LEU A 140 4.53 -9.35 3.67
C LEU A 140 3.21 -9.26 2.88
N LEU A 141 3.32 -9.16 1.54
CA LEU A 141 2.19 -8.94 0.63
C LEU A 141 1.76 -10.21 -0.14
N GLN A 142 2.18 -11.39 0.31
CA GLN A 142 2.00 -12.67 -0.40
C GLN A 142 0.54 -13.00 -0.73
N ASP A 143 -0.43 -12.51 0.07
CA ASP A 143 -1.85 -12.77 -0.21
C ASP A 143 -2.37 -12.03 -1.43
N LEU A 144 -1.72 -10.94 -1.82
CA LEU A 144 -2.09 -10.13 -2.99
C LEU A 144 -1.42 -10.59 -4.28
N VAL A 145 -0.66 -11.67 -4.26
CA VAL A 145 0.03 -12.18 -5.45
C VAL A 145 -0.23 -13.67 -5.66
N THR A 146 -0.07 -14.13 -6.88
CA THR A 146 -0.09 -15.55 -7.19
C THR A 146 1.17 -16.24 -6.64
N LYS A 147 1.13 -17.58 -6.47
CA LYS A 147 2.24 -18.38 -5.91
C LYS A 147 3.58 -18.18 -6.63
N LYS A 148 3.56 -17.79 -7.90
CA LYS A 148 4.77 -17.57 -8.70
C LYS A 148 5.15 -16.07 -8.78
N TYR A 149 4.50 -15.18 -8.03
CA TYR A 149 4.69 -13.74 -8.07
C TYR A 149 4.50 -13.11 -9.47
N SER A 150 3.85 -13.82 -10.37
CA SER A 150 3.69 -13.41 -11.78
C SER A 150 2.53 -12.46 -12.01
N SER A 151 1.56 -12.42 -11.11
CA SER A 151 0.38 -11.57 -11.22
C SER A 151 -0.22 -11.21 -9.88
N ILE A 152 -1.02 -10.14 -9.87
CA ILE A 152 -1.74 -9.64 -8.71
C ILE A 152 -3.08 -10.36 -8.58
N LYS A 153 -3.47 -10.66 -7.34
CA LYS A 153 -4.84 -11.02 -6.99
C LYS A 153 -5.58 -9.74 -6.68
N TYR A 154 -6.37 -9.28 -7.63
CA TYR A 154 -7.08 -8.02 -7.47
C TYR A 154 -8.21 -8.14 -6.44
N LEU A 155 -8.40 -7.07 -5.67
CA LEU A 155 -9.42 -6.98 -4.61
C LEU A 155 -10.85 -6.97 -5.17
N ILE A 156 -11.04 -6.41 -6.36
CA ILE A 156 -12.22 -6.54 -7.21
C ILE A 156 -11.75 -6.74 -8.65
N PRO A 157 -12.60 -7.23 -9.57
CA PRO A 157 -12.24 -7.46 -10.95
C PRO A 157 -11.49 -6.27 -11.57
N PHE A 158 -10.45 -6.57 -12.32
CA PHE A 158 -9.62 -5.59 -13.01
C PHE A 158 -9.13 -6.18 -14.33
N GLU A 159 -9.41 -5.51 -15.41
CA GLU A 159 -8.98 -5.91 -16.75
C GLU A 159 -7.83 -5.03 -17.25
N SER A 160 -7.97 -3.71 -17.09
CA SER A 160 -6.95 -2.75 -17.52
C SER A 160 -7.07 -1.43 -16.80
N PHE A 161 -6.02 -0.60 -16.87
CA PHE A 161 -6.03 0.76 -16.32
C PHE A 161 -6.92 1.75 -17.11
N GLU A 162 -7.59 1.31 -18.16
CA GLU A 162 -8.57 2.13 -18.88
C GLU A 162 -9.98 2.00 -18.29
N ASN A 163 -10.23 0.97 -17.47
CA ASN A 163 -11.49 0.78 -16.78
C ASN A 163 -11.52 1.57 -15.46
N SER A 164 -12.73 1.81 -14.93
CA SER A 164 -12.89 2.45 -13.63
C SER A 164 -12.19 1.61 -12.54
N PRO A 165 -11.30 2.22 -11.72
CA PRO A 165 -10.63 1.50 -10.65
C PRO A 165 -11.51 1.30 -9.42
N ILE A 166 -12.65 1.98 -9.35
CA ILE A 166 -13.50 2.05 -8.16
C ILE A 166 -14.67 1.07 -8.24
N PRO A 167 -15.18 0.55 -7.11
CA PRO A 167 -16.41 -0.22 -7.09
C PRO A 167 -17.57 0.56 -7.74
N ASN A 168 -18.39 -0.12 -8.55
CA ASN A 168 -19.51 0.49 -9.25
C ASN A 168 -20.85 0.37 -8.48
N ASN A 169 -20.89 -0.50 -7.47
CA ASN A 169 -22.09 -0.78 -6.67
C ASN A 169 -21.70 -1.32 -5.28
N VAL A 170 -22.74 -1.52 -4.44
CA VAL A 170 -22.56 -2.00 -3.06
C VAL A 170 -21.93 -3.39 -2.99
N ASP A 171 -22.26 -4.29 -3.94
CA ASP A 171 -21.75 -5.66 -3.91
C ASP A 171 -20.24 -5.68 -4.23
N GLU A 172 -19.81 -4.92 -5.23
CA GLU A 172 -18.38 -4.74 -5.52
C GLU A 172 -17.64 -4.06 -4.37
N TYR A 173 -18.26 -3.06 -3.72
CA TYR A 173 -17.67 -2.44 -2.53
C TYR A 173 -17.50 -3.46 -1.40
N ARG A 174 -18.52 -4.30 -1.14
CA ARG A 174 -18.44 -5.34 -0.11
C ARG A 174 -17.43 -6.42 -0.46
N LEU A 175 -17.31 -6.77 -1.74
CA LEU A 175 -16.25 -7.67 -2.22
C LEU A 175 -14.86 -7.07 -1.97
N TYR A 176 -14.65 -5.80 -2.33
CA TYR A 176 -13.42 -5.08 -2.04
C TYR A 176 -13.10 -5.09 -0.54
N LYS A 177 -14.09 -4.69 0.28
CA LYS A 177 -13.94 -4.65 1.73
C LYS A 177 -13.58 -6.03 2.31
N LYS A 178 -14.28 -7.08 1.88
CA LYS A 178 -13.99 -8.45 2.32
C LYS A 178 -12.56 -8.85 1.99
N ASN A 179 -12.14 -8.70 0.75
CA ASN A 179 -10.82 -9.12 0.30
C ASN A 179 -9.69 -8.29 0.96
N MET A 180 -9.91 -6.99 1.17
CA MET A 180 -8.98 -6.13 1.90
C MET A 180 -8.92 -6.52 3.39
N THR A 181 -10.05 -6.85 4.00
CA THR A 181 -10.13 -7.34 5.40
C THR A 181 -9.30 -8.61 5.57
N ASP A 182 -9.55 -9.60 4.71
CA ASP A 182 -8.83 -10.89 4.74
C ASP A 182 -7.32 -10.67 4.59
N PHE A 183 -6.91 -9.79 3.68
CA PHE A 183 -5.51 -9.42 3.47
C PHE A 183 -4.88 -8.75 4.71
N ILE A 184 -5.54 -7.73 5.28
CA ILE A 184 -5.00 -7.01 6.45
C ILE A 184 -4.83 -7.93 7.64
N LEU A 185 -5.81 -8.80 7.90
CA LEU A 185 -5.75 -9.77 9.00
C LEU A 185 -4.63 -10.79 8.79
N ALA A 186 -4.51 -11.37 7.62
CA ALA A 186 -3.45 -12.33 7.29
C ALA A 186 -2.05 -11.68 7.39
N ARG A 187 -1.92 -10.46 6.91
CA ARG A 187 -0.66 -9.69 7.01
C ARG A 187 -0.32 -9.34 8.46
N SER A 188 -1.30 -8.90 9.25
CA SER A 188 -1.10 -8.63 10.68
C SER A 188 -0.59 -9.86 11.42
N GLN A 189 -1.17 -11.03 11.14
CA GLN A 189 -0.73 -12.29 11.75
C GLN A 189 0.71 -12.65 11.36
N ARG A 190 1.12 -12.43 10.10
CA ARG A 190 2.52 -12.65 9.68
C ARG A 190 3.48 -11.70 10.38
N MET A 191 3.10 -10.44 10.56
CA MET A 191 3.91 -9.48 11.32
C MET A 191 4.12 -9.94 12.76
N LEU A 192 3.05 -10.41 13.43
CA LEU A 192 3.13 -10.97 14.79
C LEU A 192 4.03 -12.21 14.84
N ASN A 193 3.85 -13.15 13.90
CA ASN A 193 4.67 -14.37 13.84
C ASN A 193 6.15 -14.03 13.63
N PHE A 194 6.45 -13.09 12.74
CA PHE A 194 7.82 -12.61 12.50
C PHE A 194 8.42 -11.99 13.77
N THR A 195 7.69 -11.14 14.47
CA THR A 195 8.16 -10.53 15.72
C THR A 195 8.46 -11.59 16.78
N ASN A 196 7.57 -12.58 16.92
CA ASN A 196 7.76 -13.68 17.89
C ASN A 196 8.95 -14.61 17.55
N SER A 197 9.36 -14.67 16.29
CA SER A 197 10.53 -15.47 15.86
C SER A 197 11.88 -14.78 16.12
N LEU A 198 11.86 -13.50 16.51
CA LEU A 198 13.06 -12.73 16.84
C LEU A 198 13.44 -12.80 18.34
N HIS A 199 12.59 -13.45 19.14
CA HIS A 199 12.79 -13.70 20.57
C HIS A 199 13.01 -15.17 20.86
#